data_b69e189534773b929788afece9ebda17
#
_entry.id   b69e189534773b929788afece9ebda17
#
_cell.length_a   1.000
_cell.length_b   1.000
_cell.length_c   1.000
_cell.angle_alpha   90.00
_cell.angle_beta   90.00
_cell.angle_gamma   90.00
#
_symmetry.space_group_name_H-M   'P 1'
#
loop_
_entity.id
_entity.type
_entity.pdbx_description
1 polymer ?
#
loop_
_entity_poly.entity_id
_entity_poly.type
_entity_poly.pdbx_seq_one_letter_code
_entity_poly.pdbx_strand_id
1 'polypeptide(L)'
;MEFNTLRRDGRTDAFFDGAATGTLLIGRCADCGHWHAPDVTGCHECGGERLDWAQARGTGILVTWATLHPRNGGEPAQLALVELEEGPWLYARLDAVTAPRENLALQAHFLPQPEGEPYLVFRPS
;
A
#
# COMPACT_ATOMS: atom_id res chain seq x y z
N MET A 1 -14.74 12.23 3.05
CA MET A 1 -13.71 12.48 2.03
C MET A 1 -13.69 11.36 1.02
N GLU A 2 -13.80 11.72 -0.22
CA GLU A 2 -13.69 10.73 -1.28
C GLU A 2 -12.23 10.62 -1.72
N PHE A 3 -11.76 9.41 -1.92
CA PHE A 3 -10.48 9.20 -2.57
C PHE A 3 -10.67 9.40 -4.07
N ASN A 4 -9.72 10.08 -4.69
CA ASN A 4 -9.73 10.19 -6.14
C ASN A 4 -9.60 8.80 -6.76
N THR A 5 -10.23 8.62 -7.91
CA THR A 5 -10.08 7.40 -8.68
C THR A 5 -8.61 7.20 -9.04
N LEU A 6 -8.08 6.03 -8.67
CA LEU A 6 -6.70 5.69 -8.98
C LEU A 6 -6.55 5.37 -10.46
N ARG A 7 -5.53 5.91 -11.08
CA ARG A 7 -5.21 5.66 -12.48
C ARG A 7 -3.73 5.41 -12.64
N ARG A 8 -3.42 4.65 -13.68
CA ARG A 8 -2.02 4.34 -14.00
C ARG A 8 -1.29 5.56 -14.52
N ASP A 9 -0.03 5.68 -14.15
CA ASP A 9 0.85 6.75 -14.64
C ASP A 9 2.01 6.22 -15.50
N GLY A 10 2.00 4.94 -15.84
CA GLY A 10 3.06 4.29 -16.59
C GLY A 10 4.19 3.76 -15.73
N ARG A 11 4.55 4.47 -14.68
CA ARG A 11 5.65 4.10 -13.80
C ARG A 11 5.27 2.97 -12.85
N THR A 12 4.01 2.92 -12.45
CA THR A 12 3.50 1.95 -11.48
C THR A 12 2.56 0.93 -12.12
N ASP A 13 2.64 0.72 -13.42
CA ASP A 13 1.76 -0.21 -14.12
C ASP A 13 1.83 -1.63 -13.53
N ALA A 14 3.01 -2.12 -13.20
CA ALA A 14 3.17 -3.45 -12.63
C ALA A 14 2.45 -3.59 -11.29
N PHE A 15 2.47 -2.54 -10.46
CA PHE A 15 1.72 -2.53 -9.21
C PHE A 15 0.23 -2.75 -9.46
N PHE A 16 -0.35 -2.03 -10.42
CA PHE A 16 -1.77 -2.15 -10.73
C PHE A 16 -2.10 -3.45 -11.45
N ASP A 17 -1.20 -3.99 -12.25
CA ASP A 17 -1.39 -5.32 -12.84
C ASP A 17 -1.46 -6.39 -11.75
N GLY A 18 -0.61 -6.30 -10.73
CA GLY A 18 -0.66 -7.17 -9.56
C GLY A 18 -1.95 -6.98 -8.78
N ALA A 19 -2.38 -5.72 -8.58
CA ALA A 19 -3.59 -5.40 -7.84
C ALA A 19 -4.84 -6.04 -8.48
N ALA A 20 -4.89 -6.09 -9.80
CA ALA A 20 -6.02 -6.68 -10.52
C ALA A 20 -6.15 -8.19 -10.24
N THR A 21 -5.08 -8.85 -9.84
CA THR A 21 -5.08 -10.27 -9.48
C THR A 21 -4.97 -10.50 -7.97
N GLY A 22 -5.05 -9.43 -7.16
CA GLY A 22 -4.98 -9.53 -5.71
C GLY A 22 -3.56 -9.68 -5.17
N THR A 23 -2.54 -9.37 -5.96
CA THR A 23 -1.14 -9.53 -5.59
C THR A 23 -0.52 -8.16 -5.28
N LEU A 24 0.09 -8.03 -4.10
CA LEU A 24 0.82 -6.82 -3.73
C LEU A 24 2.26 -6.92 -4.26
N LEU A 25 2.58 -6.08 -5.24
CA LEU A 25 3.94 -5.99 -5.79
C LEU A 25 4.61 -4.73 -5.24
N ILE A 26 5.84 -4.90 -4.77
CA ILE A 26 6.68 -3.80 -4.28
C ILE A 26 8.06 -3.89 -4.93
N GLY A 27 8.89 -2.89 -4.70
CA GLY A 27 10.23 -2.85 -5.29
C GLY A 27 11.23 -3.71 -4.54
N ARG A 28 12.15 -4.32 -5.28
CA ARG A 28 13.30 -5.00 -4.69
C ARG A 28 14.53 -4.70 -5.51
N CYS A 29 15.60 -4.25 -4.85
CA CYS A 29 16.84 -3.92 -5.56
C CYS A 29 17.49 -5.17 -6.15
N ALA A 30 17.76 -5.13 -7.45
CA ALA A 30 18.41 -6.24 -8.14
C ALA A 30 19.87 -6.45 -7.68
N ASP A 31 20.51 -5.40 -7.18
CA ASP A 31 21.91 -5.46 -6.79
C ASP A 31 22.13 -5.91 -5.35
N CYS A 32 21.34 -5.40 -4.39
CA CYS A 32 21.54 -5.74 -2.98
C CYS A 32 20.35 -6.46 -2.32
N GLY A 33 19.22 -6.58 -3.01
CA GLY A 33 18.06 -7.30 -2.49
C GLY A 33 17.20 -6.54 -1.50
N HIS A 34 17.49 -5.26 -1.24
CA HIS A 34 16.71 -4.46 -0.31
C HIS A 34 15.31 -4.18 -0.86
N TRP A 35 14.30 -4.25 0.00
CA TRP A 35 12.90 -4.01 -0.38
C TRP A 35 12.54 -2.54 -0.27
N HIS A 36 11.68 -2.07 -1.16
CA HIS A 36 11.25 -0.68 -1.24
C HIS A 36 9.76 -0.58 -1.50
N ALA A 37 9.18 0.55 -1.10
CA ALA A 37 7.80 0.86 -1.43
C ALA A 37 7.62 1.00 -2.96
N PRO A 38 6.39 0.84 -3.49
CA PRO A 38 6.17 0.84 -4.94
C PRO A 38 6.57 2.12 -5.66
N ASP A 39 6.58 3.25 -4.96
CA ASP A 39 6.87 4.56 -5.55
C ASP A 39 8.35 4.94 -5.52
N VAL A 40 9.21 4.09 -4.97
CA VAL A 40 10.64 4.36 -4.88
C VAL A 40 11.28 4.04 -6.23
N THR A 41 12.16 4.93 -6.70
CA THR A 41 12.80 4.81 -8.01
C THR A 41 14.27 4.42 -7.98
N GLY A 42 14.89 4.39 -6.80
CA GLY A 42 16.29 3.99 -6.65
C GLY A 42 16.53 3.43 -5.27
N CYS A 43 17.58 2.62 -5.14
CA CYS A 43 17.89 1.99 -3.87
C CYS A 43 18.68 2.94 -2.96
N HIS A 44 18.17 3.19 -1.76
CA HIS A 44 18.83 4.04 -0.77
C HIS A 44 19.99 3.33 -0.07
N GLU A 45 20.00 1.99 -0.09
CA GLU A 45 21.03 1.22 0.61
C GLU A 45 22.33 1.09 -0.18
N CYS A 46 22.24 0.85 -1.49
CA CYS A 46 23.42 0.64 -2.31
C CYS A 46 23.60 1.64 -3.44
N GLY A 47 22.62 2.55 -3.63
CA GLY A 47 22.66 3.52 -4.73
C GLY A 47 22.32 2.94 -6.10
N GLY A 48 21.97 1.66 -6.19
CA GLY A 48 21.58 1.03 -7.44
C GLY A 48 20.29 1.61 -8.01
N GLU A 49 20.15 1.55 -9.33
CA GLU A 49 18.97 2.09 -10.00
C GLU A 49 18.01 1.00 -10.50
N ARG A 50 18.38 -0.27 -10.36
CA ARG A 50 17.57 -1.38 -10.84
C ARG A 50 16.71 -1.92 -9.73
N LEU A 51 15.46 -1.50 -9.71
CA LEU A 51 14.45 -2.03 -8.80
C LEU A 51 13.50 -2.92 -9.60
N ASP A 52 13.46 -4.18 -9.26
CA ASP A 52 12.52 -5.13 -9.85
C ASP A 52 11.22 -5.12 -9.04
N TRP A 53 10.12 -5.47 -9.70
CA TRP A 53 8.87 -5.70 -9.01
C TRP A 53 8.88 -7.12 -8.43
N ALA A 54 8.53 -7.22 -7.15
CA ALA A 54 8.53 -8.50 -6.45
C ALA A 54 7.30 -8.61 -5.56
N GLN A 55 6.79 -9.84 -5.41
CA GLN A 55 5.60 -10.08 -4.61
C GLN A 55 5.92 -9.99 -3.12
N ALA A 56 5.16 -9.15 -2.41
CA ALA A 56 5.17 -9.10 -0.97
C ALA A 56 4.14 -10.10 -0.41
N ARG A 57 4.32 -10.52 0.84
CA ARG A 57 3.37 -11.40 1.50
C ARG A 57 2.02 -10.73 1.75
N GLY A 58 2.02 -9.40 1.81
CA GLY A 58 0.81 -8.64 2.07
C GLY A 58 0.46 -8.53 3.55
N THR A 59 1.34 -8.97 4.43
CA THR A 59 1.15 -8.88 5.88
C THR A 59 2.02 -7.78 6.45
N GLY A 60 1.53 -7.14 7.49
CA GLY A 60 2.26 -6.06 8.15
C GLY A 60 1.62 -5.68 9.47
N ILE A 61 2.14 -4.61 10.06
CA ILE A 61 1.62 -4.07 11.32
C ILE A 61 1.29 -2.60 11.17
N LEU A 62 0.31 -2.15 11.94
CA LEU A 62 -0.08 -0.75 11.97
C LEU A 62 0.95 0.07 12.76
N VAL A 63 1.57 1.06 12.10
CA VAL A 63 2.53 1.95 12.74
C VAL A 63 1.80 3.13 13.37
N THR A 64 0.99 3.82 12.57
CA THR A 64 0.16 4.93 13.01
C THR A 64 -1.01 5.11 12.05
N TRP A 65 -1.97 5.93 12.45
CA TRP A 65 -3.16 6.18 11.63
C TRP A 65 -3.70 7.57 11.89
N ALA A 66 -4.53 8.05 10.96
CA ALA A 66 -5.27 9.29 11.08
C ALA A 66 -6.68 9.09 10.54
N THR A 67 -7.64 9.76 11.16
CA THR A 67 -9.01 9.75 10.67
C THR A 67 -9.26 11.00 9.86
N LEU A 68 -9.70 10.82 8.62
CA LEU A 68 -10.01 11.91 7.70
C LEU A 68 -11.51 12.11 7.69
N HIS A 69 -11.94 13.34 8.02
CA HIS A 69 -13.35 13.71 8.02
C HIS A 69 -13.66 14.50 6.76
N PRO A 70 -14.61 14.03 5.94
CA PRO A 70 -14.95 14.75 4.71
C PRO A 70 -15.72 16.03 5.02
N ARG A 71 -15.50 17.06 4.20
CA ARG A 71 -16.16 18.35 4.36
C ARG A 71 -17.67 18.29 4.09
N ASN A 72 -18.08 17.33 3.28
CA ASN A 72 -19.48 17.20 2.86
C ASN A 72 -20.31 16.33 3.81
N GLY A 73 -19.77 15.95 4.97
CA GLY A 73 -20.50 15.12 5.92
C GLY A 73 -20.53 13.63 5.59
N GLY A 74 -19.72 13.17 4.62
CA GLY A 74 -19.61 11.75 4.30
C GLY A 74 -18.94 10.95 5.41
N GLU A 75 -18.81 9.64 5.23
CA GLU A 75 -18.21 8.78 6.22
C GLU A 75 -16.71 9.07 6.39
N PRO A 76 -16.20 9.06 7.63
CA PRO A 76 -14.78 9.22 7.88
C PRO A 76 -13.99 8.05 7.27
N ALA A 77 -12.80 8.35 6.80
CA ALA A 77 -11.87 7.34 6.32
C ALA A 77 -10.63 7.32 7.22
N GLN A 78 -10.08 6.13 7.45
CA GLN A 78 -8.86 5.97 8.22
C GLN A 78 -7.69 5.71 7.27
N LEU A 79 -6.70 6.60 7.32
CA LEU A 79 -5.46 6.44 6.57
C LEU A 79 -4.41 5.88 7.52
N ALA A 80 -3.74 4.84 7.10
CA ALA A 80 -2.77 4.15 7.93
C ALA A 80 -1.38 4.18 7.32
N LEU A 81 -0.39 4.19 8.18
CA LEU A 81 0.98 3.85 7.82
C LEU A 81 1.24 2.43 8.30
N VAL A 82 1.57 1.54 7.37
CA VAL A 82 1.74 0.12 7.63
C VAL A 82 3.17 -0.29 7.35
N GLU A 83 3.79 -0.98 8.28
CA GLU A 83 5.10 -1.60 8.07
C GLU A 83 4.90 -3.03 7.58
N LEU A 84 5.33 -3.30 6.36
CA LEU A 84 5.26 -4.64 5.79
C LEU A 84 6.32 -5.57 6.41
N GLU A 85 6.06 -6.88 6.40
CA GLU A 85 7.04 -7.86 6.88
C GLU A 85 8.39 -7.73 6.17
N GLU A 86 8.37 -7.34 4.89
CA GLU A 86 9.59 -7.14 4.12
C GLU A 86 10.38 -5.89 4.52
N GLY A 87 9.77 -4.99 5.28
CA GLY A 87 10.41 -3.80 5.82
C GLY A 87 9.85 -2.45 5.37
N PRO A 88 9.43 -2.28 4.12
CA PRO A 88 8.94 -0.97 3.67
C PRO A 88 7.68 -0.53 4.37
N TRP A 89 7.51 0.77 4.52
CA TRP A 89 6.31 1.39 5.07
C TRP A 89 5.45 1.90 3.92
N LEU A 90 4.15 1.62 4.00
CA LEU A 90 3.18 2.03 2.98
C LEU A 90 2.04 2.80 3.64
N TYR A 91 1.55 3.83 2.92
CA TYR A 91 0.27 4.45 3.28
C TYR A 91 -0.84 3.69 2.58
N ALA A 92 -1.89 3.39 3.33
CA ALA A 92 -3.08 2.75 2.78
C ALA A 92 -4.28 3.02 3.67
N ARG A 93 -5.46 2.76 3.14
CA ARG A 93 -6.70 2.89 3.89
C ARG A 93 -6.90 1.66 4.77
N LEU A 94 -7.40 1.87 5.99
CA LEU A 94 -7.88 0.78 6.82
C LEU A 94 -9.31 0.44 6.45
N ASP A 95 -9.62 -0.86 6.42
CA ASP A 95 -10.96 -1.36 6.17
C ASP A 95 -11.32 -2.38 7.26
N ALA A 96 -12.54 -2.32 7.75
CA ALA A 96 -13.02 -3.22 8.81
C ALA A 96 -12.24 -3.13 10.12
N VAL A 97 -11.60 -1.99 10.40
CA VAL A 97 -10.89 -1.76 11.65
C VAL A 97 -11.70 -0.79 12.49
N THR A 98 -12.28 -1.28 13.60
CA THR A 98 -13.12 -0.46 14.48
C THR A 98 -12.35 0.19 15.61
N ALA A 99 -11.23 -0.41 16.02
CA ALA A 99 -10.41 0.08 17.13
C ALA A 99 -8.93 -0.03 16.75
N PRO A 100 -8.40 0.91 15.95
CA PRO A 100 -7.00 0.88 15.56
C PRO A 100 -6.08 0.98 16.78
N ARG A 101 -4.97 0.26 16.76
CA ARG A 101 -3.94 0.33 17.78
C ARG A 101 -2.58 0.05 17.16
N GLU A 102 -1.53 0.56 17.78
CA GLU A 102 -0.17 0.27 17.34
C GLU A 102 0.11 -1.22 17.32
N ASN A 103 0.86 -1.66 16.34
CA ASN A 103 1.26 -3.05 16.13
C ASN A 103 0.10 -4.01 15.83
N LEU A 104 -1.07 -3.49 15.50
CA LEU A 104 -2.17 -4.34 15.06
C LEU A 104 -1.76 -5.09 13.79
N ALA A 105 -1.90 -6.42 13.81
CA ALA A 105 -1.58 -7.25 12.66
C ALA A 105 -2.60 -7.02 11.55
N LEU A 106 -2.10 -6.77 10.34
CA LEU A 106 -2.91 -6.39 9.20
C LEU A 106 -2.56 -7.25 7.98
N GLN A 107 -3.53 -7.37 7.09
CA GLN A 107 -3.35 -8.03 5.80
C GLN A 107 -3.88 -7.15 4.68
N ALA A 108 -3.12 -7.11 3.59
CA ALA A 108 -3.46 -6.33 2.41
C ALA A 108 -4.61 -6.97 1.63
N HIS A 109 -5.51 -6.11 1.15
CA HIS A 109 -6.57 -6.49 0.22
C HIS A 109 -6.69 -5.41 -0.83
N PHE A 110 -7.16 -5.78 -2.02
CA PHE A 110 -7.44 -4.81 -3.07
C PHE A 110 -8.94 -4.74 -3.30
N LEU A 111 -9.48 -3.52 -3.25
CA LEU A 111 -10.90 -3.28 -3.47
C LEU A 111 -11.11 -2.76 -4.89
N PRO A 112 -11.97 -3.41 -5.67
CA PRO A 112 -12.28 -2.92 -7.01
C PRO A 112 -13.06 -1.61 -6.96
N GLN A 113 -12.93 -0.83 -8.02
CA GLN A 113 -13.68 0.41 -8.21
C GLN A 113 -14.50 0.29 -9.49
N PRO A 114 -15.65 1.01 -9.58
CA PRO A 114 -16.41 1.05 -10.83
C PRO A 114 -15.59 1.61 -11.99
N GLU A 115 -14.71 2.57 -11.70
CA GLU A 115 -13.79 3.15 -12.67
C GLU A 115 -12.40 3.24 -12.04
N GLY A 116 -11.37 3.05 -12.86
CA GLY A 116 -10.00 3.12 -12.42
C GLY A 116 -9.49 1.82 -11.83
N GLU A 117 -8.34 1.87 -11.20
CA GLU A 117 -7.65 0.70 -10.69
C GLU A 117 -8.14 0.30 -9.29
N PRO A 118 -8.02 -0.97 -8.91
CA PRO A 118 -8.28 -1.38 -7.53
C PRO A 118 -7.38 -0.61 -6.57
N TYR A 119 -7.88 -0.29 -5.39
CA TYR A 119 -7.06 0.38 -4.39
C TYR A 119 -6.75 -0.53 -3.21
N LEU A 120 -5.57 -0.29 -2.64
CA LEU A 120 -5.05 -1.09 -1.54
C LEU A 120 -5.71 -0.67 -0.23
N VAL A 121 -6.21 -1.66 0.51
CA VAL A 121 -6.66 -1.48 1.90
C VAL A 121 -5.99 -2.53 2.77
N PHE A 122 -5.93 -2.27 4.08
CA PHE A 122 -5.49 -3.24 5.06
C PHE A 122 -6.63 -3.57 6.01
N ARG A 123 -6.79 -4.84 6.30
CA ARG A 123 -7.78 -5.39 7.23
C ARG A 123 -7.08 -6.13 8.35
N PRO A 124 -7.74 -6.32 9.51
CA PRO A 124 -7.17 -7.16 10.56
C PRO A 124 -6.88 -8.57 10.04
N SER A 125 -5.72 -9.08 10.41
CA SER A 125 -5.32 -10.44 10.03
C SER A 125 -6.17 -11.48 10.74
#